data_734eb254cb1c123843a95f65fb14b572
#
_entry.id   734eb254cb1c123843a95f65fb14b572
#
_cell.length_a   1.000
_cell.length_b   1.000
_cell.length_c   1.000
_cell.angle_alpha   90.00
_cell.angle_beta   90.00
_cell.angle_gamma   90.00
#
_symmetry.space_group_name_H-M   'P 1'
#
loop_
_entity.id
_entity.type
_entity.pdbx_description
1 polymer ?
#
loop_
_entity_poly.entity_id
_entity_poly.type
_entity_poly.pdbx_seq_one_letter_code
_entity_poly.pdbx_strand_id
1 'polypeptide(L)'
;IKLTGSGEKLDALEDFHPERVAGRILGMGDVVGLVEKASEVIDQEEAEKLARKMAKGTFDLDDFANQLKQITKMGSLSSILGMLPGAGKLKAQLGDANIDPKLLGRQAAIISSMTMKERRAPDIIKASRKKRIAAGAGVTVQDVNRLLKQFDDMSTMMKRMNKLGQKGLMRQGLGALMPQGRRPY
;
A
#
# COMPACT_ATOMS: atom_id res chain seq x y z
N ILE A 1 -23.41 2.85 -26.70
CA ILE A 1 -22.40 2.12 -25.95
C ILE A 1 -22.92 1.94 -24.51
N LYS A 2 -22.94 0.71 -24.01
CA LYS A 2 -23.36 0.43 -22.62
C LYS A 2 -22.18 0.14 -21.70
N LEU A 3 -21.17 -0.53 -22.21
CA LEU A 3 -20.01 -0.97 -21.46
C LEU A 3 -18.72 -0.55 -22.14
N THR A 4 -17.68 -0.34 -21.37
CA THR A 4 -16.31 -0.07 -21.85
C THR A 4 -15.32 -0.97 -21.13
N GLY A 5 -14.31 -1.45 -21.86
CA GLY A 5 -13.18 -2.17 -21.27
C GLY A 5 -12.13 -1.18 -20.80
N SER A 6 -11.80 -1.24 -19.51
CA SER A 6 -10.73 -0.43 -18.90
C SER A 6 -9.41 -1.21 -18.75
N GLY A 7 -9.39 -2.49 -19.16
CA GLY A 7 -8.23 -3.36 -19.09
C GLY A 7 -8.45 -4.69 -19.82
N GLU A 8 -7.49 -5.61 -19.69
CA GLU A 8 -7.49 -6.91 -20.38
C GLU A 8 -8.18 -8.04 -19.58
N LYS A 9 -8.53 -7.80 -18.32
CA LYS A 9 -9.17 -8.80 -17.45
C LYS A 9 -10.68 -8.71 -17.54
N LEU A 10 -11.39 -9.79 -17.19
CA LEU A 10 -12.84 -9.87 -17.19
C LEU A 10 -13.51 -8.90 -16.19
N ASP A 11 -12.84 -8.60 -15.11
CA ASP A 11 -13.24 -7.63 -14.09
C ASP A 11 -12.95 -6.16 -14.47
N ALA A 12 -12.35 -5.93 -15.62
CA ALA A 12 -12.09 -4.61 -16.17
C ALA A 12 -13.20 -4.10 -17.12
N LEU A 13 -14.42 -4.65 -17.00
CA LEU A 13 -15.58 -4.19 -17.74
C LEU A 13 -16.36 -3.22 -16.85
N GLU A 14 -16.58 -2.00 -17.35
CA GLU A 14 -17.23 -0.91 -16.59
C GLU A 14 -18.40 -0.34 -17.41
N ASP A 15 -19.38 0.26 -16.74
CA ASP A 15 -20.46 1.00 -17.40
C ASP A 15 -19.90 2.19 -18.18
N PHE A 16 -20.43 2.44 -19.38
CA PHE A 16 -20.00 3.55 -20.22
C PHE A 16 -20.66 4.86 -19.78
N HIS A 17 -19.86 5.78 -19.28
CA HIS A 17 -20.26 7.12 -18.90
C HIS A 17 -19.67 8.16 -19.89
N PRO A 18 -20.45 8.68 -20.85
CA PRO A 18 -19.95 9.58 -21.90
C PRO A 18 -19.24 10.81 -21.35
N GLU A 19 -19.80 11.41 -20.29
CA GLU A 19 -19.26 12.62 -19.67
C GLU A 19 -17.90 12.38 -19.03
N ARG A 20 -17.70 11.20 -18.41
CA ARG A 20 -16.41 10.81 -17.81
C ARG A 20 -15.34 10.57 -18.88
N VAL A 21 -15.73 9.94 -19.99
CA VAL A 21 -14.82 9.71 -21.11
C VAL A 21 -14.40 11.04 -21.73
N ALA A 22 -15.36 11.93 -21.98
CA ALA A 22 -15.09 13.29 -22.47
C ALA A 22 -14.18 14.08 -21.52
N GLY A 23 -14.45 14.05 -20.21
CA GLY A 23 -13.63 14.70 -19.18
C GLY A 23 -12.18 14.18 -19.16
N ARG A 24 -11.97 12.87 -19.31
CA ARG A 24 -10.62 12.28 -19.42
C ARG A 24 -9.88 12.76 -20.67
N ILE A 25 -10.55 12.82 -21.82
CA ILE A 25 -9.97 13.32 -23.08
C ILE A 25 -9.57 14.79 -22.96
N LEU A 26 -10.39 15.60 -22.29
CA LEU A 26 -10.14 17.02 -22.06
C LEU A 26 -9.13 17.30 -20.94
N GLY A 27 -8.58 16.29 -20.29
CA GLY A 27 -7.62 16.43 -19.20
C GLY A 27 -8.22 16.92 -17.87
N MET A 28 -9.55 16.92 -17.74
CA MET A 28 -10.26 17.31 -16.51
C MET A 28 -10.22 16.20 -15.44
N GLY A 29 -9.78 14.99 -15.80
CA GLY A 29 -9.76 13.84 -14.94
C GLY A 29 -11.15 13.19 -14.73
N ASP A 30 -11.20 12.17 -13.88
CA ASP A 30 -12.44 11.47 -13.49
C ASP A 30 -12.50 11.36 -11.96
N VAL A 31 -12.80 12.50 -11.33
CA VAL A 31 -12.85 12.59 -9.86
C VAL A 31 -13.97 11.73 -9.29
N VAL A 32 -15.12 11.64 -9.99
CA VAL A 32 -16.27 10.85 -9.55
C VAL A 32 -15.93 9.36 -9.58
N GLY A 33 -15.36 8.86 -10.68
CA GLY A 33 -14.91 7.47 -10.78
C GLY A 33 -13.82 7.12 -9.76
N LEU A 34 -12.96 8.09 -9.42
CA LEU A 34 -11.96 7.91 -8.38
C LEU A 34 -12.62 7.72 -6.99
N VAL A 35 -13.62 8.55 -6.67
CA VAL A 35 -14.35 8.48 -5.39
C VAL A 35 -15.16 7.18 -5.30
N GLU A 36 -15.82 6.77 -6.40
CA GLU A 36 -16.54 5.50 -6.46
C GLU A 36 -15.61 4.31 -6.24
N LYS A 37 -14.50 4.22 -6.97
CA LYS A 37 -13.50 3.16 -6.78
C LYS A 37 -12.90 3.16 -5.38
N ALA A 38 -12.65 4.33 -4.80
CA ALA A 38 -12.19 4.43 -3.43
C ALA A 38 -13.24 3.91 -2.44
N SER A 39 -14.52 4.23 -2.67
CA SER A 39 -15.64 3.79 -1.81
C SER A 39 -15.87 2.28 -1.88
N GLU A 40 -15.68 1.66 -3.05
CA GLU A 40 -15.82 0.22 -3.23
C GLU A 40 -14.70 -0.58 -2.53
N VAL A 41 -13.51 0.00 -2.44
CA VAL A 41 -12.33 -0.68 -1.88
C VAL A 41 -12.15 -0.43 -0.39
N ILE A 42 -12.64 0.72 0.11
CA ILE A 42 -12.51 1.09 1.53
C ILE A 42 -13.69 0.51 2.30
N ASP A 43 -13.48 -0.63 2.94
CA ASP A 43 -14.35 -1.11 4.00
C ASP A 43 -14.15 -0.21 5.23
N GLN A 44 -15.16 0.63 5.53
CA GLN A 44 -15.10 1.57 6.66
C GLN A 44 -14.88 0.87 7.99
N GLU A 45 -15.46 -0.31 8.20
CA GLU A 45 -15.23 -1.08 9.42
C GLU A 45 -13.79 -1.58 9.53
N GLU A 46 -13.20 -2.04 8.42
CA GLU A 46 -11.80 -2.46 8.39
C GLU A 46 -10.87 -1.27 8.62
N ALA A 47 -11.17 -0.12 8.02
CA ALA A 47 -10.40 1.12 8.22
C ALA A 47 -10.45 1.60 9.68
N GLU A 48 -11.62 1.56 10.34
CA GLU A 48 -11.74 1.89 11.76
C GLU A 48 -11.01 0.89 12.66
N LYS A 49 -11.15 -0.42 12.39
CA LYS A 49 -10.42 -1.46 13.15
C LYS A 49 -8.92 -1.27 13.03
N LEU A 50 -8.44 -0.95 11.84
CA LEU A 50 -7.04 -0.67 11.57
C LEU A 50 -6.57 0.59 12.32
N ALA A 51 -7.34 1.68 12.26
CA ALA A 51 -7.03 2.92 12.98
C ALA A 51 -6.96 2.69 14.50
N ARG A 52 -7.88 1.90 15.07
CA ARG A 52 -7.84 1.51 16.49
C ARG A 52 -6.61 0.67 16.83
N LYS A 53 -6.22 -0.28 15.97
CA LYS A 53 -5.00 -1.10 16.16
C LYS A 53 -3.74 -0.24 16.05
N MET A 54 -3.70 0.67 15.09
CA MET A 54 -2.61 1.63 14.93
C MET A 54 -2.45 2.52 16.18
N ALA A 55 -3.56 3.07 16.69
CA ALA A 55 -3.57 3.88 17.90
C ALA A 55 -3.08 3.12 19.14
N LYS A 56 -3.38 1.81 19.23
CA LYS A 56 -2.93 0.92 20.30
C LYS A 56 -1.49 0.38 20.10
N GLY A 57 -0.88 0.62 18.93
CA GLY A 57 0.44 0.07 18.58
C GLY A 57 0.45 -1.46 18.40
N THR A 58 -0.71 -2.06 18.10
CA THR A 58 -0.89 -3.52 17.92
C THR A 58 -0.99 -3.93 16.44
N PHE A 59 -0.43 -3.12 15.53
CA PHE A 59 -0.35 -3.43 14.12
C PHE A 59 0.54 -4.66 13.89
N ASP A 60 0.03 -5.68 13.21
CA ASP A 60 0.70 -6.95 12.96
C ASP A 60 0.88 -7.25 11.46
N LEU A 61 1.51 -8.38 11.13
CA LEU A 61 1.72 -8.78 9.73
C LEU A 61 0.43 -9.22 9.02
N ASP A 62 -0.64 -9.61 9.74
CA ASP A 62 -1.94 -9.86 9.13
C ASP A 62 -2.57 -8.54 8.66
N ASP A 63 -2.46 -7.49 9.47
CA ASP A 63 -2.91 -6.14 9.09
C ASP A 63 -2.12 -5.64 7.87
N PHE A 64 -0.81 -5.88 7.86
CA PHE A 64 0.03 -5.53 6.71
C PHE A 64 -0.36 -6.30 5.44
N ALA A 65 -0.65 -7.59 5.54
CA ALA A 65 -1.12 -8.40 4.42
C ALA A 65 -2.47 -7.90 3.86
N ASN A 66 -3.39 -7.49 4.74
CA ASN A 66 -4.68 -6.94 4.32
C ASN A 66 -4.49 -5.60 3.59
N GLN A 67 -3.57 -4.74 4.05
CA GLN A 67 -3.21 -3.52 3.33
C GLN A 67 -2.63 -3.79 1.94
N LEU A 68 -1.72 -4.76 1.82
CA LEU A 68 -1.18 -5.16 0.51
C LEU A 68 -2.28 -5.65 -0.44
N LYS A 69 -3.26 -6.41 0.07
CA LYS A 69 -4.42 -6.85 -0.72
C LYS A 69 -5.30 -5.69 -1.17
N GLN A 70 -5.55 -4.72 -0.29
CA GLN A 70 -6.33 -3.52 -0.64
C GLN A 70 -5.63 -2.71 -1.73
N ILE A 71 -4.32 -2.47 -1.60
CA ILE A 71 -3.52 -1.79 -2.64
C ILE A 71 -3.60 -2.53 -3.96
N THR A 72 -3.52 -3.87 -3.93
CA THR A 72 -3.63 -4.70 -5.14
C THR A 72 -5.04 -4.62 -5.77
N LYS A 73 -6.11 -4.58 -4.96
CA LYS A 73 -7.50 -4.44 -5.43
C LYS A 73 -7.76 -3.06 -6.03
N MET A 74 -7.14 -2.00 -5.53
CA MET A 74 -7.26 -0.64 -6.08
C MET A 74 -6.71 -0.52 -7.51
N GLY A 75 -6.05 -1.54 -8.02
CA GLY A 75 -5.43 -1.53 -9.33
C GLY A 75 -4.02 -0.92 -9.31
N SER A 76 -3.45 -0.71 -10.50
CA SER A 76 -2.12 -0.11 -10.58
C SER A 76 -2.19 1.37 -10.15
N LEU A 77 -1.17 1.83 -9.44
CA LEU A 77 -1.04 3.24 -9.05
C LEU A 77 -1.12 4.17 -10.28
N SER A 78 -0.68 3.69 -11.44
CA SER A 78 -0.80 4.39 -12.72
C SER A 78 -2.27 4.55 -13.18
N SER A 79 -3.17 3.61 -12.84
CA SER A 79 -4.61 3.72 -13.10
C SER A 79 -5.24 4.84 -12.26
N ILE A 80 -4.89 4.90 -10.98
CA ILE A 80 -5.37 5.96 -10.06
C ILE A 80 -4.82 7.32 -10.46
N LEU A 81 -3.52 7.39 -10.78
CA LEU A 81 -2.89 8.63 -11.28
C LEU A 81 -3.53 9.11 -12.59
N GLY A 82 -3.94 8.20 -13.48
CA GLY A 82 -4.62 8.55 -14.72
C GLY A 82 -5.99 9.22 -14.53
N MET A 83 -6.63 9.05 -13.36
CA MET A 83 -7.92 9.66 -13.01
C MET A 83 -7.78 11.05 -12.38
N LEU A 84 -6.58 11.43 -11.92
CA LEU A 84 -6.34 12.73 -11.30
C LEU A 84 -6.13 13.82 -12.35
N PRO A 85 -6.80 14.99 -12.21
CA PRO A 85 -6.56 16.13 -13.08
C PRO A 85 -5.12 16.62 -12.92
N GLY A 86 -4.41 16.83 -14.04
CA GLY A 86 -3.01 17.28 -14.02
C GLY A 86 -1.96 16.19 -13.71
N ALA A 87 -2.35 14.94 -13.65
CA ALA A 87 -1.45 13.79 -13.35
C ALA A 87 -0.25 13.66 -14.30
N GLY A 88 -0.31 14.23 -15.50
CA GLY A 88 0.82 14.20 -16.45
C GLY A 88 2.12 14.79 -15.88
N LYS A 89 2.04 15.88 -15.11
CA LYS A 89 3.20 16.48 -14.44
C LYS A 89 3.68 15.64 -13.26
N LEU A 90 2.75 15.06 -12.49
CA LEU A 90 3.08 14.18 -11.36
C LEU A 90 3.72 12.87 -11.84
N LYS A 91 3.22 12.30 -12.94
CA LYS A 91 3.78 11.11 -13.57
C LYS A 91 5.22 11.33 -14.06
N ALA A 92 5.52 12.53 -14.58
CA ALA A 92 6.87 12.91 -14.98
C ALA A 92 7.83 13.10 -13.80
N GLN A 93 7.33 13.55 -12.64
CA GLN A 93 8.13 13.76 -11.43
C GLN A 93 8.35 12.49 -10.60
N LEU A 94 7.36 11.61 -10.55
CA LEU A 94 7.46 10.33 -9.81
C LEU A 94 8.25 9.27 -10.58
N GLY A 95 8.58 9.54 -11.85
CA GLY A 95 9.20 8.54 -12.74
C GLY A 95 8.28 7.33 -12.87
N ASP A 96 8.83 6.23 -13.39
CA ASP A 96 8.18 4.93 -13.37
C ASP A 96 8.23 4.30 -11.94
N ALA A 97 7.64 4.98 -10.94
CA ALA A 97 7.35 4.35 -9.65
C ALA A 97 6.23 3.32 -9.86
N ASN A 98 6.47 2.43 -10.81
CA ASN A 98 5.66 1.26 -11.07
C ASN A 98 5.92 0.33 -9.88
N ILE A 99 5.05 0.37 -8.87
CA ILE A 99 5.09 -0.66 -7.83
C ILE A 99 4.82 -1.96 -8.58
N ASP A 100 5.90 -2.73 -8.80
CA ASP A 100 5.81 -3.99 -9.52
C ASP A 100 4.75 -4.87 -8.82
N PRO A 101 3.63 -5.19 -9.50
CA PRO A 101 2.59 -6.04 -8.92
C PRO A 101 3.15 -7.39 -8.44
N LYS A 102 4.23 -7.86 -9.09
CA LYS A 102 4.96 -9.07 -8.69
C LYS A 102 5.63 -8.90 -7.32
N LEU A 103 6.10 -7.68 -6.98
CA LEU A 103 6.68 -7.41 -5.67
C LEU A 103 5.62 -7.52 -4.57
N LEU A 104 4.45 -6.92 -4.76
CA LEU A 104 3.33 -7.02 -3.82
C LEU A 104 2.85 -8.47 -3.68
N GLY A 105 2.74 -9.20 -4.79
CA GLY A 105 2.40 -10.63 -4.79
C GLY A 105 3.40 -11.47 -4.01
N ARG A 106 4.72 -11.22 -4.17
CA ARG A 106 5.77 -11.91 -3.40
C ARG A 106 5.68 -11.60 -1.90
N GLN A 107 5.43 -10.35 -1.52
CA GLN A 107 5.26 -9.96 -0.13
C GLN A 107 4.05 -10.67 0.49
N ALA A 108 2.91 -10.71 -0.21
CA ALA A 108 1.74 -11.44 0.22
C ALA A 108 2.00 -12.94 0.36
N ALA A 109 2.75 -13.56 -0.57
CA ALA A 109 3.15 -14.96 -0.50
C ALA A 109 4.04 -15.26 0.72
N ILE A 110 4.99 -14.37 1.04
CA ILE A 110 5.83 -14.50 2.24
C ILE A 110 4.96 -14.52 3.50
N ILE A 111 4.03 -13.57 3.64
CA ILE A 111 3.17 -13.50 4.83
C ILE A 111 2.23 -14.71 4.90
N SER A 112 1.65 -15.14 3.78
CA SER A 112 0.77 -16.33 3.75
C SER A 112 1.50 -17.63 4.11
N SER A 113 2.82 -17.71 3.87
CA SER A 113 3.67 -18.83 4.28
C SER A 113 4.04 -18.83 5.77
N MET A 114 3.68 -17.79 6.52
CA MET A 114 3.86 -17.70 7.96
C MET A 114 2.67 -18.31 8.70
N THR A 115 2.91 -18.86 9.88
CA THR A 115 1.86 -19.28 10.81
C THR A 115 1.21 -18.07 11.45
N MET A 116 -0.02 -18.21 12.00
CA MET A 116 -0.71 -17.14 12.72
C MET A 116 0.11 -16.57 13.88
N LYS A 117 0.87 -17.42 14.59
CA LYS A 117 1.76 -16.97 15.68
C LYS A 117 2.90 -16.10 15.14
N GLU A 118 3.48 -16.46 14.01
CA GLU A 118 4.57 -15.72 13.37
C GLU A 118 4.10 -14.36 12.85
N ARG A 119 2.88 -14.28 12.33
CA ARG A 119 2.32 -13.01 11.85
C ARG A 119 2.04 -12.04 13.00
N ARG A 120 1.57 -12.53 14.15
CA ARG A 120 1.28 -11.73 15.35
C ARG A 120 2.52 -11.37 16.17
N ALA A 121 3.54 -12.22 16.14
CA ALA A 121 4.79 -12.04 16.88
C ALA A 121 6.01 -12.30 15.99
N PRO A 122 6.36 -11.34 15.09
CA PRO A 122 7.46 -11.52 14.13
C PRO A 122 8.82 -11.80 14.78
N ASP A 123 9.02 -11.42 16.03
CA ASP A 123 10.26 -11.63 16.78
C ASP A 123 10.64 -13.10 16.96
N ILE A 124 9.66 -14.03 16.86
CA ILE A 124 9.92 -15.47 16.91
C ILE A 124 10.50 -16.03 15.61
N ILE A 125 10.52 -15.25 14.53
CA ILE A 125 10.98 -15.69 13.20
C ILE A 125 12.51 -15.69 13.17
N LYS A 126 13.11 -16.80 13.63
CA LYS A 126 14.57 -17.06 13.60
C LYS A 126 14.99 -17.76 12.30
N ALA A 127 16.26 -18.09 12.16
CA ALA A 127 16.86 -18.59 10.92
C ALA A 127 16.13 -19.80 10.31
N SER A 128 15.75 -20.81 11.10
CA SER A 128 15.04 -22.00 10.62
C SER A 128 13.65 -21.65 10.06
N ARG A 129 12.92 -20.75 10.75
CA ARG A 129 11.61 -20.29 10.31
C ARG A 129 11.71 -19.46 9.03
N LYS A 130 12.71 -18.57 8.92
CA LYS A 130 12.99 -17.81 7.71
C LYS A 130 13.24 -18.70 6.50
N LYS A 131 14.03 -19.78 6.67
CA LYS A 131 14.26 -20.77 5.59
C LYS A 131 12.97 -21.47 5.17
N ARG A 132 12.14 -21.91 6.12
CA ARG A 132 10.84 -22.54 5.84
C ARG A 132 9.88 -21.59 5.12
N ILE A 133 9.77 -20.35 5.61
CA ILE A 133 8.91 -19.33 5.01
C ILE A 133 9.37 -18.99 3.58
N ALA A 134 10.67 -18.83 3.37
CA ALA A 134 11.25 -18.56 2.06
C ALA A 134 10.95 -19.69 1.07
N ALA A 135 11.15 -20.95 1.50
CA ALA A 135 10.83 -22.12 0.69
C ALA A 135 9.33 -22.23 0.34
N GLY A 136 8.45 -21.96 1.32
CA GLY A 136 6.99 -21.99 1.11
C GLY A 136 6.49 -20.87 0.19
N ALA A 137 7.14 -19.71 0.19
CA ALA A 137 6.80 -18.58 -0.65
C ALA A 137 7.50 -18.58 -2.03
N GLY A 138 8.42 -19.50 -2.28
CA GLY A 138 9.20 -19.55 -3.51
C GLY A 138 10.16 -18.34 -3.69
N VAL A 139 10.70 -17.82 -2.57
CA VAL A 139 11.57 -16.63 -2.55
C VAL A 139 12.87 -16.92 -1.77
N THR A 140 13.77 -15.94 -1.74
CA THR A 140 15.02 -16.05 -0.97
C THR A 140 14.82 -15.67 0.49
N VAL A 141 15.72 -16.13 1.38
CA VAL A 141 15.75 -15.69 2.78
C VAL A 141 16.01 -14.18 2.90
N GLN A 142 16.72 -13.61 1.93
CA GLN A 142 16.95 -12.15 1.88
C GLN A 142 15.65 -11.40 1.64
N ASP A 143 14.74 -11.92 0.81
CA ASP A 143 13.42 -11.29 0.59
C ASP A 143 12.57 -11.32 1.86
N VAL A 144 12.61 -12.43 2.60
CA VAL A 144 11.96 -12.53 3.92
C VAL A 144 12.55 -11.51 4.90
N ASN A 145 13.89 -11.38 4.96
CA ASN A 145 14.54 -10.39 5.81
C ASN A 145 14.17 -8.95 5.43
N ARG A 146 14.08 -8.66 4.14
CA ARG A 146 13.69 -7.34 3.63
C ARG A 146 12.27 -6.99 4.05
N LEU A 147 11.32 -7.94 3.91
CA LEU A 147 9.94 -7.74 4.35
C LEU A 147 9.85 -7.48 5.85
N LEU A 148 10.52 -8.31 6.66
CA LEU A 148 10.51 -8.16 8.12
C LEU A 148 11.11 -6.81 8.55
N LYS A 149 12.18 -6.36 7.89
CA LYS A 149 12.76 -5.04 8.15
C LYS A 149 11.81 -3.91 7.78
N GLN A 150 11.17 -3.98 6.60
CA GLN A 150 10.17 -2.98 6.19
C GLN A 150 9.01 -2.89 7.20
N PHE A 151 8.54 -4.03 7.68
CA PHE A 151 7.49 -4.11 8.70
C PHE A 151 7.95 -3.48 10.03
N ASP A 152 9.16 -3.76 10.49
CA ASP A 152 9.71 -3.22 11.73
C ASP A 152 9.91 -1.69 11.65
N ASP A 153 10.46 -1.21 10.54
CA ASP A 153 10.64 0.23 10.27
C ASP A 153 9.28 0.96 10.29
N MET A 154 8.26 0.39 9.63
CA MET A 154 6.90 0.93 9.60
C MET A 154 6.25 0.90 11.00
N SER A 155 6.33 -0.22 11.72
CA SER A 155 5.80 -0.37 13.08
C SER A 155 6.45 0.63 14.04
N THR A 156 7.75 0.82 13.93
CA THR A 156 8.51 1.80 14.72
C THR A 156 8.08 3.22 14.41
N MET A 157 7.90 3.56 13.12
CA MET A 157 7.40 4.86 12.70
C MET A 157 6.00 5.14 13.26
N MET A 158 5.09 4.16 13.19
CA MET A 158 3.74 4.28 13.75
C MET A 158 3.76 4.49 15.26
N LYS A 159 4.59 3.73 15.99
CA LYS A 159 4.76 3.91 17.44
C LYS A 159 5.28 5.30 17.80
N ARG A 160 6.19 5.86 17.00
CA ARG A 160 6.69 7.24 17.17
C ARG A 160 5.59 8.28 16.92
N MET A 161 4.81 8.10 15.85
CA MET A 161 3.69 8.99 15.55
C MET A 161 2.65 9.00 16.68
N ASN A 162 2.31 7.83 17.21
CA ASN A 162 1.38 7.73 18.34
C ASN A 162 1.90 8.41 19.62
N LYS A 163 3.22 8.29 19.90
CA LYS A 163 3.84 8.96 21.06
C LYS A 163 3.90 10.48 20.93
N LEU A 164 4.10 10.99 19.72
CA LEU A 164 4.17 12.43 19.47
C LEU A 164 2.80 13.10 19.54
N GLY A 165 1.71 12.35 19.34
CA GLY A 165 0.35 12.85 19.29
C GLY A 165 0.12 13.88 18.18
N GLN A 166 -1.15 14.21 17.90
CA GLN A 166 -1.49 15.20 16.85
C GLN A 166 -0.86 16.58 17.09
N LYS A 167 -0.69 16.98 18.36
CA LYS A 167 -0.07 18.26 18.73
C LYS A 167 1.44 18.32 18.49
N GLY A 168 2.14 17.20 18.61
CA GLY A 168 3.58 17.11 18.35
C GLY A 168 3.92 17.16 16.87
N LEU A 169 3.10 16.56 16.02
CA LEU A 169 3.29 16.61 14.57
C LEU A 169 3.13 18.02 13.99
N MET A 170 2.18 18.79 14.49
CA MET A 170 1.99 20.20 14.07
C MET A 170 3.12 21.11 14.56
N ARG A 171 3.76 20.78 15.69
CA ARG A 171 4.78 21.65 16.31
C ARG A 171 6.19 21.41 15.78
N GLN A 172 6.50 20.20 15.32
CA GLN A 172 7.82 19.86 14.79
C GLN A 172 7.94 19.78 13.27
N GLY A 173 6.82 19.87 12.55
CA GLY A 173 6.77 19.74 11.09
C GLY A 173 7.21 18.38 10.56
N LEU A 174 6.90 18.11 9.32
CA LEU A 174 7.29 16.87 8.60
C LEU A 174 8.82 16.65 8.50
N GLY A 175 9.62 17.70 8.75
CA GLY A 175 11.08 17.63 8.68
C GLY A 175 11.76 16.74 9.72
N ALA A 176 11.10 16.47 10.86
CA ALA A 176 11.65 15.59 11.90
C ALA A 176 11.49 14.09 11.60
N LEU A 177 10.70 13.75 10.59
CA LEU A 177 10.44 12.36 10.16
C LEU A 177 11.39 11.87 9.06
N MET A 178 12.12 12.79 8.43
CA MET A 178 13.15 12.41 7.45
C MET A 178 14.44 12.01 8.17
N PRO A 179 15.07 10.88 7.83
CA PRO A 179 16.39 10.55 8.32
C PRO A 179 17.35 11.65 7.86
N GLN A 180 18.01 12.31 8.80
CA GLN A 180 19.08 13.28 8.50
C GLN A 180 20.18 12.55 7.71
N GLY A 181 20.22 12.78 6.41
CA GLY A 181 21.32 12.35 5.55
C GLY A 181 22.62 12.94 6.14
N ARG A 182 23.62 12.08 6.36
CA ARG A 182 24.98 12.46 6.73
C ARG A 182 25.43 13.58 5.80
N ARG A 183 25.80 14.71 6.35
CA ARG A 183 26.52 15.76 5.63
C ARG A 183 27.87 15.17 5.21
N PRO A 184 28.24 15.20 3.92
CA PRO A 184 29.60 14.91 3.54
C PRO A 184 30.50 16.04 4.04
N TYR A 185 31.64 15.67 4.61
CA TYR A 185 32.74 16.57 4.88
C TYR A 185 33.36 17.03 3.55
#